data_c398931c461e0585a1b9bb94159635ec
#
_entry.id   c398931c461e0585a1b9bb94159635ec
#
_cell.length_a   1.000
_cell.length_b   1.000
_cell.length_c   1.000
_cell.angle_alpha   90.00
_cell.angle_beta   90.00
_cell.angle_gamma   90.00
#
_symmetry.space_group_name_H-M   'P 1'
#
loop_
_entity.id
_entity.type
_entity.pdbx_description
1 polymer ?
#
loop_
_entity_poly.entity_id
_entity_poly.type
_entity_poly.pdbx_seq_one_letter_code
_entity_poly.pdbx_strand_id
1 'polypeptide(L)'
;MHFMSIYKFLPEHRNAAVARFKETAGAPPAGVKMLARWHDVGRLTGYTLCEADDPVALATWSHRWVDLMTIEVFPVVNDEQLVKVLSA
;
A
#
# COMPACT_ATOMS: atom_id res chain seq x y z
N MET A 1 -12.21 -1.53 -6.83
CA MET A 1 -11.34 -0.40 -7.20
C MET A 1 -9.89 -0.76 -6.92
N HIS A 2 -8.99 -0.30 -7.76
CA HIS A 2 -7.55 -0.51 -7.59
C HIS A 2 -6.92 0.71 -6.94
N PHE A 3 -5.97 0.45 -6.04
CA PHE A 3 -5.21 1.49 -5.35
C PHE A 3 -3.74 1.16 -5.39
N MET A 4 -2.92 2.21 -5.59
CA MET A 4 -1.48 2.14 -5.35
C MET A 4 -1.20 2.76 -4.01
N SER A 5 -0.29 2.16 -3.26
CA SER A 5 0.28 2.80 -2.09
C SER A 5 1.79 2.88 -2.19
N ILE A 6 2.34 3.96 -1.69
CA ILE A 6 3.78 4.17 -1.59
C ILE A 6 4.08 4.43 -0.11
N TYR A 7 4.96 3.63 0.46
CA TYR A 7 5.40 3.85 1.83
C TYR A 7 6.88 4.19 1.90
N LYS A 8 7.23 5.06 2.83
CA LYS A 8 8.61 5.46 3.10
C LYS A 8 8.82 5.51 4.60
N PHE A 9 9.96 5.03 5.07
CA PHE A 9 10.33 5.16 6.47
C PHE A 9 11.75 5.66 6.63
N LEU A 10 12.00 6.36 7.72
CA LEU A 10 13.31 6.89 8.05
C LEU A 10 14.22 5.75 8.55
N PRO A 11 15.55 5.88 8.36
CA PRO A 11 16.50 4.86 8.82
C PRO A 11 16.32 4.48 10.30
N GLU A 12 15.97 5.44 11.14
CA GLU A 12 15.74 5.23 12.58
C GLU A 12 14.56 4.30 12.89
N HIS A 13 13.60 4.17 11.96
CA HIS A 13 12.44 3.30 12.11
C HIS A 13 12.60 1.95 11.41
N ARG A 14 13.69 1.74 10.70
CA ARG A 14 13.91 0.55 9.86
C ARG A 14 13.80 -0.74 10.68
N ASN A 15 14.45 -0.82 11.82
CA ASN A 15 14.46 -2.05 12.59
C ASN A 15 13.08 -2.39 13.17
N ALA A 16 12.35 -1.37 13.63
CA ALA A 16 10.98 -1.57 14.12
C ALA A 16 10.04 -2.00 12.99
N ALA A 17 10.17 -1.39 11.80
CA ALA A 17 9.37 -1.75 10.64
C ALA A 17 9.65 -3.19 10.18
N VAL A 18 10.92 -3.59 10.12
CA VAL A 18 11.31 -4.96 9.78
C VAL A 18 10.78 -5.97 10.79
N ALA A 19 10.87 -5.66 12.07
CA ALA A 19 10.38 -6.54 13.13
C ALA A 19 8.87 -6.76 12.99
N ARG A 20 8.10 -5.70 12.78
CA ARG A 20 6.66 -5.79 12.57
C ARG A 20 6.32 -6.56 11.30
N PHE A 21 7.06 -6.34 10.22
CA PHE A 21 6.87 -7.09 8.98
C PHE A 21 7.11 -8.58 9.16
N LYS A 22 8.16 -8.96 9.88
CA LYS A 22 8.44 -10.38 10.18
C LYS A 22 7.33 -11.03 11.01
N GLU A 23 6.72 -10.26 11.90
CA GLU A 23 5.64 -10.73 12.76
C GLU A 23 4.31 -10.86 12.02
N THR A 24 3.98 -9.89 11.15
CA THR A 24 2.65 -9.78 10.53
C THR A 24 2.64 -10.07 9.04
N ALA A 25 3.81 -10.18 8.40
CA ALA A 25 3.98 -10.24 6.94
C ALA A 25 3.40 -9.02 6.21
N GLY A 26 3.08 -7.94 6.93
CA GLY A 26 2.40 -6.78 6.35
C GLY A 26 1.07 -7.13 5.72
N ALA A 27 0.37 -8.12 6.27
CA ALA A 27 -0.87 -8.63 5.71
C ALA A 27 -1.99 -7.58 5.73
N PRO A 28 -2.80 -7.48 4.66
CA PRO A 28 -3.92 -6.57 4.65
C PRO A 28 -5.05 -7.06 5.57
N PRO A 29 -5.90 -6.13 6.06
CA PRO A 29 -7.11 -6.51 6.79
C PRO A 29 -8.17 -7.06 5.83
N ALA A 30 -9.25 -7.57 6.41
CA ALA A 30 -10.44 -7.95 5.63
C ALA A 30 -10.93 -6.75 4.80
N GLY A 31 -11.34 -7.00 3.57
CA GLY A 31 -11.80 -5.96 2.65
C GLY A 31 -10.72 -5.37 1.75
N VAL A 32 -9.47 -5.73 1.96
CA VAL A 32 -8.36 -5.34 1.07
C VAL A 32 -7.72 -6.59 0.52
N LYS A 33 -7.58 -6.66 -0.82
CA LYS A 33 -6.85 -7.73 -1.50
C LYS A 33 -5.55 -7.15 -2.05
N MET A 34 -4.43 -7.61 -1.52
CA MET A 34 -3.11 -7.22 -2.06
C MET A 34 -2.84 -8.01 -3.33
N LEU A 35 -2.58 -7.31 -4.43
CA LEU A 35 -2.28 -7.91 -5.72
C LEU A 35 -0.78 -8.07 -5.93
N ALA A 36 0.00 -7.11 -5.48
CA ALA A 36 1.45 -7.13 -5.61
C ALA A 36 2.08 -6.17 -4.61
N ARG A 37 3.32 -6.44 -4.24
CA ARG A 37 4.12 -5.55 -3.41
C ARG A 37 5.59 -5.66 -3.81
N TRP A 38 6.25 -4.52 -3.91
CA TRP A 38 7.67 -4.43 -4.23
C TRP A 38 8.37 -3.52 -3.23
N HIS A 39 9.61 -3.81 -2.97
CA HIS A 39 10.47 -3.03 -2.08
C HIS A 39 11.64 -2.47 -2.87
N ASP A 40 11.92 -1.19 -2.69
CA ASP A 40 13.01 -0.52 -3.39
C ASP A 40 14.36 -1.12 -2.96
N VAL A 41 15.21 -1.44 -3.90
CA VAL A 41 16.49 -2.09 -3.63
C VAL A 41 17.43 -1.17 -2.84
N GLY A 42 17.43 0.12 -3.15
CA GLY A 42 18.39 1.08 -2.58
C GLY A 42 17.80 2.06 -1.58
N ARG A 43 16.50 1.96 -1.25
CA ARG A 43 15.80 2.94 -0.42
C ARG A 43 14.88 2.26 0.57
N LEU A 44 14.45 3.02 1.57
CA LEU A 44 13.47 2.57 2.55
C LEU A 44 12.05 2.90 2.06
N THR A 45 11.74 2.47 0.85
CA THR A 45 10.49 2.78 0.14
C THR A 45 9.92 1.49 -0.45
N GLY A 46 8.61 1.36 -0.43
CA GLY A 46 7.94 0.24 -1.07
C GLY A 46 6.65 0.66 -1.75
N TYR A 47 6.14 -0.24 -2.58
CA TYR A 47 5.02 -0.01 -3.48
C TYR A 47 4.05 -1.18 -3.37
N THR A 48 2.77 -0.90 -3.24
CA THR A 48 1.74 -1.94 -3.16
C THR A 48 0.62 -1.63 -4.14
N LEU A 49 0.17 -2.65 -4.86
CA LEU A 49 -1.05 -2.60 -5.65
C LEU A 49 -2.11 -3.46 -4.94
N CYS A 50 -3.28 -2.90 -4.71
CA CYS A 50 -4.36 -3.62 -4.05
C CYS A 50 -5.73 -3.28 -4.62
N GLU A 51 -6.70 -4.13 -4.29
CA GLU A 51 -8.12 -3.91 -4.56
C GLU A 51 -8.86 -3.71 -3.25
N ALA A 52 -9.77 -2.75 -3.23
CA ALA A 52 -10.68 -2.53 -2.12
C ALA A 52 -11.89 -1.74 -2.62
N ASP A 53 -13.03 -1.95 -2.00
CA ASP A 53 -14.25 -1.16 -2.26
C ASP A 53 -14.57 -0.25 -1.08
N ASP A 54 -13.97 -0.50 0.06
CA ASP A 54 -14.22 0.24 1.30
C ASP A 54 -12.98 1.05 1.71
N PRO A 55 -13.08 2.38 1.71
CA PRO A 55 -11.97 3.23 2.14
C PRO A 55 -11.61 3.03 3.62
N VAL A 56 -12.53 2.57 4.45
CA VAL A 56 -12.27 2.27 5.86
C VAL A 56 -11.27 1.12 5.98
N ALA A 57 -11.40 0.09 5.16
CA ALA A 57 -10.46 -1.03 5.15
C ALA A 57 -9.05 -0.57 4.76
N LEU A 58 -8.93 0.30 3.75
CA LEU A 58 -7.65 0.87 3.34
C LEU A 58 -7.02 1.72 4.45
N ALA A 59 -7.81 2.59 5.06
CA ALA A 59 -7.35 3.42 6.16
C ALA A 59 -6.90 2.56 7.35
N THR A 60 -7.63 1.50 7.65
CA THR A 60 -7.28 0.55 8.70
C THR A 60 -5.90 -0.05 8.46
N TRP A 61 -5.63 -0.45 7.23
CA TRP A 61 -4.31 -1.00 6.89
C TRP A 61 -3.22 0.04 7.05
N SER A 62 -3.40 1.23 6.50
CA SER A 62 -2.44 2.33 6.61
C SER A 62 -2.17 2.70 8.06
N HIS A 63 -3.21 2.83 8.89
CA HIS A 63 -3.07 3.22 10.29
C HIS A 63 -2.33 2.21 11.16
N ARG A 64 -2.18 0.99 10.71
CA ARG A 64 -1.33 -0.01 11.40
C ARG A 64 0.17 0.29 11.26
N TRP A 65 0.55 1.18 10.34
CA TRP A 65 1.95 1.42 9.98
C TRP A 65 2.39 2.89 10.04
N VAL A 66 1.47 3.85 10.14
CA VAL A 66 1.80 5.27 10.07
C VAL A 66 2.61 5.79 11.26
N ASP A 67 2.75 5.00 12.32
CA ASP A 67 3.66 5.31 13.42
C ASP A 67 5.13 5.15 13.02
N LEU A 68 5.43 4.35 12.01
CA LEU A 68 6.80 4.05 11.56
C LEU A 68 7.12 4.62 10.18
N MET A 69 6.13 4.97 9.37
CA MET A 69 6.33 5.36 7.98
C MET A 69 5.28 6.35 7.51
N THR A 70 5.62 7.08 6.45
CA THR A 70 4.65 7.85 5.69
C THR A 70 4.06 6.97 4.60
N ILE A 71 2.75 7.07 4.38
CA ILE A 71 2.04 6.26 3.39
C ILE A 71 1.18 7.17 2.54
N GLU A 72 1.32 7.05 1.22
CA GLU A 72 0.42 7.66 0.25
C GLU A 72 -0.41 6.56 -0.38
N VAL A 73 -1.73 6.76 -0.45
CA VAL A 73 -2.66 5.82 -1.08
C VAL A 73 -3.51 6.59 -2.06
N PHE A 74 -3.57 6.13 -3.30
CA PHE A 74 -4.37 6.80 -4.33
C PHE A 74 -5.01 5.78 -5.27
N PRO A 75 -6.21 6.09 -5.79
CA PRO A 75 -6.89 5.23 -6.75
C PRO A 75 -6.18 5.26 -8.10
N VAL A 76 -6.17 4.13 -8.78
CA VAL A 76 -5.60 3.99 -10.12
C VAL A 76 -6.61 3.27 -11.02
N VAL A 77 -6.48 3.47 -12.31
CA VAL A 77 -7.25 2.74 -13.31
C VAL A 77 -6.29 1.93 -14.18
N ASN A 78 -6.75 0.78 -14.64
CA ASN A 78 -6.01 -0.04 -15.59
C ASN A 78 -6.31 0.41 -17.04
N ASP A 79 -5.68 -0.22 -18.02
CA ASP A 79 -5.86 0.13 -19.42
C ASP A 79 -7.30 -0.03 -19.89
N GLU A 80 -7.99 -1.07 -19.47
CA GLU A 80 -9.39 -1.30 -19.81
C GLU A 80 -10.28 -0.17 -19.29
N GLN A 81 -10.06 0.27 -18.07
CA GLN A 81 -10.79 1.39 -17.47
C GLN A 81 -10.40 2.72 -18.14
N LEU A 82 -9.13 2.88 -18.51
CA LEU A 82 -8.68 4.08 -19.20
C LEU A 82 -9.38 4.24 -20.56
N VAL A 83 -9.58 3.15 -21.29
CA VAL A 83 -10.34 3.17 -22.54
C VAL A 83 -11.74 3.75 -22.33
N LYS A 84 -12.42 3.41 -21.23
CA LYS A 84 -13.73 3.97 -20.89
C LYS A 84 -13.64 5.48 -20.63
N VAL A 85 -12.59 5.93 -19.94
CA VAL A 85 -12.36 7.37 -19.70
C VAL A 85 -12.17 8.12 -21.03
N LEU A 86 -11.37 7.55 -21.94
CA LEU A 86 -11.08 8.19 -23.22
C LEU A 86 -12.27 8.20 -24.18
N SER A 87 -13.25 7.33 -23.96
CA SER A 87 -14.46 7.22 -24.78
C SER A 87 -15.63 8.05 -24.23
N ALA A 88 -15.46 8.63 -23.07
CA ALA A 88 -16.52 9.39 -22.41
C ALA A 88 -16.66 10.79 -23.02
#